data_69f149828ba1eba3a637aa42e54b3a58
#
_entry.id   69f149828ba1eba3a637aa42e54b3a58
#
_cell.length_a   1.000
_cell.length_b   1.000
_cell.length_c   1.000
_cell.angle_alpha   90.00
_cell.angle_beta   90.00
_cell.angle_gamma   90.00
#
_symmetry.space_group_name_H-M   'P 1'
#
loop_
_entity.id
_entity.type
_entity.pdbx_description
1 polymer ?
#
loop_
_entity_poly.entity_id
_entity_poly.type
_entity_poly.pdbx_seq_one_letter_code
_entity_poly.pdbx_strand_id
1 'polypeptide(L)'
;MIATFIGHRKIQNSELLTEQIKQTVLNLIDEKQVDTFLFGSRSAFDDLCLETVTEIKKLRPHIKRIYVRAAYPYIDSAYEAYLLKFYDATYIPDKIENAGKAAYVARNEYMIDKADVCIFYYNENYQPPLKPATKNNTKT
;
A
#
# COMPACT_ATOMS: atom_id res chain seq x y z
N MET A 1 -1.23 -1.86 16.21
CA MET A 1 -0.83 -2.86 15.20
C MET A 1 -0.78 -2.21 13.83
N ILE A 2 -0.02 -2.80 12.95
CA ILE A 2 0.27 -2.23 11.63
C ILE A 2 -0.36 -3.11 10.54
N ALA A 3 -1.03 -2.49 9.56
CA ALA A 3 -1.56 -3.18 8.41
C ALA A 3 -0.96 -2.61 7.13
N THR A 4 -0.87 -3.43 6.10
CA THR A 4 -0.46 -2.98 4.78
C THR A 4 -1.36 -3.61 3.71
N PHE A 5 -1.34 -3.05 2.52
CA PHE A 5 -2.20 -3.47 1.42
C PHE A 5 -1.37 -3.99 0.26
N ILE A 6 -1.82 -5.09 -0.31
CA ILE A 6 -1.17 -5.70 -1.46
C ILE A 6 -2.24 -6.10 -2.46
N GLY A 7 -2.14 -5.60 -3.67
CA GLY A 7 -3.13 -5.90 -4.69
C GLY A 7 -2.63 -5.66 -6.09
N HIS A 8 -3.52 -5.85 -7.04
CA HIS A 8 -3.19 -5.64 -8.43
C HIS A 8 -2.98 -4.16 -8.73
N ARG A 9 -2.10 -3.90 -9.70
CA ARG A 9 -1.85 -2.55 -10.14
C ARG A 9 -3.11 -1.91 -10.72
N LYS A 10 -3.90 -2.70 -11.42
CA LYS A 10 -5.19 -2.27 -11.97
C LYS A 10 -6.29 -3.09 -11.34
N ILE A 11 -7.38 -2.43 -11.01
CA ILE A 11 -8.53 -3.09 -10.38
C ILE A 11 -9.78 -2.70 -11.15
N GLN A 12 -10.81 -3.52 -11.00
CA GLN A 12 -12.15 -3.11 -11.40
C GLN A 12 -12.75 -2.42 -10.19
N ASN A 13 -12.75 -1.11 -10.23
CA ASN A 13 -13.32 -0.35 -9.14
C ASN A 13 -14.83 -0.48 -9.16
N SER A 14 -15.42 -0.79 -8.03
CA SER A 14 -16.86 -0.92 -7.88
C SER A 14 -17.25 -0.45 -6.48
N GLU A 15 -18.52 -0.13 -6.34
CA GLU A 15 -19.04 0.24 -5.02
C GLU A 15 -18.90 -0.94 -4.05
N LEU A 16 -19.07 -2.17 -4.55
CA LEU A 16 -18.92 -3.34 -3.73
C LEU A 16 -17.50 -3.48 -3.19
N LEU A 17 -16.49 -3.31 -4.05
CA LEU A 17 -15.10 -3.39 -3.62
C LEU A 17 -14.78 -2.30 -2.60
N THR A 18 -15.21 -1.08 -2.87
CA THR A 18 -15.00 0.04 -1.95
C THR A 18 -15.62 -0.26 -0.59
N GLU A 19 -16.85 -0.78 -0.57
CA GLU A 19 -17.52 -1.10 0.67
C GLU A 19 -16.82 -2.24 1.42
N GLN A 20 -16.34 -3.25 0.70
CA GLN A 20 -15.60 -4.35 1.32
C GLN A 20 -14.31 -3.87 1.97
N ILE A 21 -13.58 -2.97 1.30
CA ILE A 21 -12.36 -2.40 1.86
C ILE A 21 -12.71 -1.60 3.11
N LYS A 22 -13.75 -0.78 3.03
CA LYS A 22 -14.17 0.04 4.16
C LYS A 22 -14.51 -0.80 5.38
N GLN A 23 -15.30 -1.85 5.19
CA GLN A 23 -15.69 -2.73 6.29
C GLN A 23 -14.46 -3.45 6.88
N THR A 24 -13.57 -3.91 6.01
CA THR A 24 -12.35 -4.56 6.46
C THR A 24 -11.49 -3.62 7.30
N VAL A 25 -11.29 -2.40 6.82
CA VAL A 25 -10.46 -1.42 7.53
C VAL A 25 -11.09 -1.05 8.87
N LEU A 26 -12.40 -0.79 8.90
CA LEU A 26 -13.09 -0.48 10.16
C LEU A 26 -12.97 -1.63 11.16
N ASN A 27 -13.13 -2.86 10.69
CA ASN A 27 -13.00 -4.02 11.55
C ASN A 27 -11.58 -4.13 12.12
N LEU A 28 -10.57 -3.91 11.29
CA LEU A 28 -9.19 -3.95 11.75
C LEU A 28 -8.92 -2.88 12.81
N ILE A 29 -9.45 -1.68 12.63
CA ILE A 29 -9.27 -0.61 13.59
C ILE A 29 -9.98 -0.92 14.90
N ASP A 30 -11.26 -1.26 14.81
CA ASP A 30 -12.12 -1.38 15.98
C ASP A 30 -11.93 -2.70 16.73
N GLU A 31 -11.70 -3.79 16.01
CA GLU A 31 -11.61 -5.13 16.64
C GLU A 31 -10.18 -5.61 16.82
N LYS A 32 -9.27 -5.24 15.93
CA LYS A 32 -7.89 -5.71 15.95
C LYS A 32 -6.89 -4.67 16.43
N GLN A 33 -7.35 -3.48 16.74
CA GLN A 33 -6.49 -2.41 17.26
C GLN A 33 -5.42 -1.95 16.25
N VAL A 34 -5.71 -2.03 14.96
CA VAL A 34 -4.82 -1.49 13.94
C VAL A 34 -4.91 0.03 13.97
N ASP A 35 -3.77 0.69 14.10
CA ASP A 35 -3.71 2.14 14.16
C ASP A 35 -2.79 2.75 13.10
N THR A 36 -2.07 1.92 12.36
CA THR A 36 -1.11 2.37 11.37
C THR A 36 -1.28 1.59 10.08
N PHE A 37 -1.35 2.30 8.97
CA PHE A 37 -1.49 1.70 7.64
C PHE A 37 -0.31 2.11 6.78
N LEU A 38 0.41 1.11 6.25
CA LEU A 38 1.57 1.34 5.40
C LEU A 38 1.17 1.26 3.93
N PHE A 39 1.62 2.22 3.17
CA PHE A 39 1.43 2.29 1.73
C PHE A 39 2.79 2.39 1.06
N GLY A 40 2.95 1.83 -0.10
CA GLY A 40 4.25 1.87 -0.76
C GLY A 40 4.18 1.92 -2.26
N SER A 41 3.12 1.42 -2.85
CA SER A 41 2.95 1.53 -4.27
C SER A 41 1.90 2.60 -4.57
N ARG A 42 1.86 3.06 -5.79
CA ARG A 42 0.85 3.99 -6.25
C ARG A 42 -0.07 3.26 -7.23
N SER A 43 -0.31 1.98 -6.96
CA SER A 43 -1.22 1.17 -7.75
C SER A 43 -2.67 1.63 -7.52
N ALA A 44 -3.55 1.23 -8.43
CA ALA A 44 -4.96 1.59 -8.29
C ALA A 44 -5.55 1.03 -7.01
N PHE A 45 -5.13 -0.16 -6.61
CA PHE A 45 -5.61 -0.74 -5.36
C PHE A 45 -5.14 0.07 -4.15
N ASP A 46 -3.85 0.44 -4.13
CA ASP A 46 -3.31 1.26 -3.04
C ASP A 46 -4.01 2.62 -2.97
N ASP A 47 -4.26 3.23 -4.12
CA ASP A 47 -4.93 4.53 -4.15
C ASP A 47 -6.35 4.43 -3.60
N LEU A 48 -7.07 3.37 -3.95
CA LEU A 48 -8.41 3.15 -3.42
C LEU A 48 -8.38 2.91 -1.91
N CYS A 49 -7.40 2.15 -1.43
CA CYS A 49 -7.24 1.91 -0.01
C CYS A 49 -6.89 3.20 0.73
N LEU A 50 -6.03 4.03 0.15
CA LEU A 50 -5.68 5.31 0.75
C LEU A 50 -6.89 6.23 0.87
N GLU A 51 -7.69 6.31 -0.18
CA GLU A 51 -8.92 7.11 -0.13
C GLU A 51 -9.84 6.61 0.98
N THR A 52 -10.00 5.30 1.09
CA THR A 52 -10.87 4.70 2.10
C THR A 52 -10.35 4.98 3.51
N VAL A 53 -9.07 4.78 3.74
CA VAL A 53 -8.46 5.04 5.05
C VAL A 53 -8.55 6.53 5.39
N THR A 54 -8.37 7.39 4.40
CA THR A 54 -8.48 8.83 4.60
C THR A 54 -9.89 9.22 5.06
N GLU A 55 -10.91 8.65 4.45
CA GLU A 55 -12.29 8.91 4.89
C GLU A 55 -12.55 8.38 6.29
N ILE A 56 -12.05 7.18 6.59
CA ILE A 56 -12.23 6.58 7.91
C ILE A 56 -11.49 7.38 8.98
N LYS A 57 -10.36 7.97 8.65
CA LYS A 57 -9.60 8.79 9.59
C LYS A 57 -10.43 9.94 10.14
N LYS A 58 -11.39 10.45 9.38
CA LYS A 58 -12.29 11.50 9.88
C LYS A 58 -13.11 11.01 11.08
N LEU A 59 -13.40 9.71 11.13
CA LEU A 59 -14.16 9.08 12.20
C LEU A 59 -13.25 8.44 13.25
N ARG A 60 -12.01 8.14 12.90
CA ARG A 60 -11.00 7.52 13.76
C ARG A 60 -9.71 8.33 13.67
N PRO A 61 -9.65 9.51 14.26
CA PRO A 61 -8.52 10.43 14.02
C PRO A 61 -7.17 9.92 14.47
N HIS A 62 -7.13 8.90 15.30
CA HIS A 62 -5.88 8.37 15.83
C HIS A 62 -5.09 7.51 14.84
N ILE A 63 -5.70 7.10 13.73
CA ILE A 63 -4.98 6.24 12.79
C ILE A 63 -3.98 7.05 11.95
N LYS A 64 -2.96 6.36 11.48
CA LYS A 64 -1.88 6.97 10.70
C LYS A 64 -1.74 6.31 9.35
N ARG A 65 -1.46 7.13 8.34
CA ARG A 65 -1.18 6.69 6.98
C ARG A 65 0.28 7.00 6.71
N ILE A 66 1.07 5.98 6.46
CA ILE A 66 2.51 6.14 6.26
C ILE A 66 2.89 5.62 4.89
N TYR A 67 3.61 6.44 4.11
CA TYR A 67 4.12 6.03 2.82
C TYR A 67 5.57 5.57 2.99
N VAL A 68 5.83 4.31 2.67
CA VAL A 68 7.18 3.73 2.72
C VAL A 68 7.80 3.90 1.35
N ARG A 69 8.84 4.73 1.27
CA ARG A 69 9.47 5.06 -0.01
C ARG A 69 10.49 4.02 -0.42
N ALA A 70 10.62 3.84 -1.73
CA ALA A 70 11.72 3.12 -2.33
C ALA A 70 12.75 4.13 -2.81
N ALA A 71 14.01 3.79 -2.71
CA ALA A 71 15.09 4.74 -3.03
C ALA A 71 15.54 4.68 -4.48
N TYR A 72 14.67 4.29 -5.39
CA TYR A 72 15.03 4.24 -6.79
C TYR A 72 13.81 4.60 -7.64
N PRO A 73 13.94 5.64 -8.45
CA PRO A 73 15.02 6.62 -8.47
C PRO A 73 15.04 7.47 -7.20
N TYR A 74 16.12 8.24 -7.05
CA TYR A 74 16.29 9.11 -5.89
C TYR A 74 15.09 10.05 -5.74
N ILE A 75 14.65 10.22 -4.51
CA ILE A 75 13.51 11.07 -4.20
C ILE A 75 13.98 12.27 -3.42
N ASP A 76 13.68 13.46 -3.93
CA ASP A 76 14.10 14.70 -3.33
C ASP A 76 13.09 15.23 -2.30
N SER A 77 13.42 16.36 -1.68
CA SER A 77 12.57 16.96 -0.66
C SER A 77 11.24 17.47 -1.21
N ALA A 78 11.20 17.83 -2.49
CA ALA A 78 9.94 18.27 -3.10
C ALA A 78 8.94 17.13 -3.18
N TYR A 79 9.41 15.94 -3.51
CA TYR A 79 8.53 14.77 -3.54
C TYR A 79 8.08 14.38 -2.14
N GLU A 80 8.97 14.49 -1.17
CA GLU A 80 8.61 14.24 0.22
C GLU A 80 7.51 15.19 0.68
N ALA A 81 7.65 16.47 0.36
CA ALA A 81 6.63 17.46 0.70
C ALA A 81 5.30 17.14 0.01
N TYR A 82 5.34 16.67 -1.23
CA TYR A 82 4.15 16.25 -1.95
C TYR A 82 3.46 15.09 -1.24
N LEU A 83 4.22 14.08 -0.83
CA LEU A 83 3.64 12.93 -0.13
C LEU A 83 2.98 13.32 1.18
N LEU A 84 3.56 14.26 1.90
CA LEU A 84 3.02 14.67 3.19
C LEU A 84 1.70 15.41 3.09
N LYS A 85 1.23 15.72 1.89
CA LYS A 85 -0.13 16.24 1.71
C LYS A 85 -1.18 15.14 1.83
N PHE A 86 -0.79 13.88 1.61
CA PHE A 86 -1.73 12.76 1.58
C PHE A 86 -1.49 11.75 2.68
N TYR A 87 -0.27 11.73 3.23
CA TYR A 87 0.13 10.78 4.26
C TYR A 87 0.56 11.54 5.50
N ASP A 88 0.46 10.89 6.63
CA ASP A 88 0.86 11.48 7.90
C ASP A 88 2.37 11.47 8.09
N ALA A 89 3.04 10.53 7.45
CA ALA A 89 4.50 10.42 7.49
C ALA A 89 5.01 9.66 6.28
N THR A 90 6.29 9.79 6.01
CA THR A 90 6.96 9.03 4.96
C THR A 90 8.42 8.83 5.34
N TYR A 91 8.98 7.69 4.95
CA TYR A 91 10.39 7.40 5.20
C TYR A 91 10.90 6.34 4.23
N ILE A 92 12.23 6.21 4.16
CA ILE A 92 12.90 5.17 3.40
C ILE A 92 13.53 4.22 4.39
N PRO A 93 13.19 2.92 4.37
CA PRO A 93 13.85 1.97 5.26
C PRO A 93 15.34 1.86 4.97
N ASP A 94 16.16 1.75 6.01
CA ASP A 94 17.60 1.66 5.87
C ASP A 94 18.04 0.49 4.99
N LYS A 95 17.32 -0.61 5.10
CA LYS A 95 17.66 -1.84 4.37
C LYS A 95 17.61 -1.68 2.86
N ILE A 96 16.84 -0.75 2.36
CA ILE A 96 16.62 -0.62 0.91
C ILE A 96 17.25 0.61 0.31
N GLU A 97 17.92 1.42 1.11
CA GLU A 97 18.49 2.67 0.64
C GLU A 97 19.45 2.50 -0.52
N ASN A 98 20.18 1.40 -0.57
CA ASN A 98 21.16 1.12 -1.61
C ASN A 98 20.78 -0.08 -2.49
N ALA A 99 19.53 -0.43 -2.56
CA ALA A 99 19.12 -1.63 -3.28
C ALA A 99 19.04 -1.46 -4.80
N GLY A 100 19.17 -0.24 -5.31
CA GLY A 100 19.09 0.01 -6.74
C GLY A 100 17.73 -0.36 -7.32
N LYS A 101 17.73 -1.07 -8.44
CA LYS A 101 16.48 -1.47 -9.10
C LYS A 101 15.65 -2.44 -8.27
N ALA A 102 16.27 -3.12 -7.33
CA ALA A 102 15.55 -4.03 -6.45
C ALA A 102 14.82 -3.30 -5.32
N ALA A 103 14.93 -1.97 -5.27
CA ALA A 103 14.35 -1.19 -4.18
C ALA A 103 12.84 -1.37 -4.03
N TYR A 104 12.13 -1.52 -5.14
CA TYR A 104 10.67 -1.67 -5.08
C TYR A 104 10.27 -3.01 -4.47
N VAL A 105 10.96 -4.08 -4.84
CA VAL A 105 10.72 -5.39 -4.26
C VAL A 105 11.10 -5.40 -2.79
N ALA A 106 12.26 -4.83 -2.47
CA ALA A 106 12.73 -4.77 -1.10
C ALA A 106 11.77 -3.97 -0.21
N ARG A 107 11.21 -2.87 -0.74
CA ARG A 107 10.23 -2.09 -0.01
C ARG A 107 8.97 -2.91 0.28
N ASN A 108 8.48 -3.64 -0.70
CA ASN A 108 7.28 -4.45 -0.51
C ASN A 108 7.52 -5.55 0.52
N GLU A 109 8.68 -6.19 0.48
CA GLU A 109 9.05 -7.18 1.50
C GLU A 109 9.15 -6.55 2.88
N TYR A 110 9.71 -5.36 2.94
CA TYR A 110 9.81 -4.63 4.21
C TYR A 110 8.42 -4.38 4.80
N MET A 111 7.49 -3.93 3.98
CA MET A 111 6.13 -3.65 4.46
C MET A 111 5.43 -4.91 4.94
N ILE A 112 5.59 -6.01 4.22
CA ILE A 112 5.00 -7.28 4.63
C ILE A 112 5.58 -7.74 5.96
N ASP A 113 6.89 -7.66 6.11
CA ASP A 113 7.57 -8.08 7.34
C ASP A 113 7.19 -7.20 8.52
N LYS A 114 7.03 -5.90 8.29
CA LYS A 114 6.71 -4.97 9.35
C LYS A 114 5.25 -5.03 9.78
N ALA A 115 4.36 -5.40 8.87
CA ALA A 115 2.93 -5.39 9.14
C ALA A 115 2.51 -6.59 9.98
N ASP A 116 1.55 -6.35 10.85
CA ASP A 116 0.89 -7.43 11.61
C ASP A 116 -0.22 -8.06 10.77
N VAL A 117 -0.80 -7.30 9.86
CA VAL A 117 -1.88 -7.76 8.99
C VAL A 117 -1.62 -7.28 7.59
N CYS A 118 -1.80 -8.17 6.61
CA CYS A 118 -1.73 -7.81 5.19
C CYS A 118 -3.11 -8.00 4.58
N ILE A 119 -3.57 -6.98 3.88
CA ILE A 119 -4.84 -7.01 3.18
C ILE A 119 -4.54 -7.23 1.70
N PHE A 120 -5.01 -8.36 1.18
CA PHE A 120 -4.74 -8.74 -0.20
C PHE A 120 -5.98 -8.55 -1.05
N TYR A 121 -5.77 -8.04 -2.26
CA TYR A 121 -6.79 -8.04 -3.29
C TYR A 121 -6.31 -8.92 -4.42
N TYR A 122 -7.07 -9.94 -4.74
CA TYR A 122 -6.79 -10.84 -5.85
C TYR A 122 -8.07 -11.04 -6.64
N ASN A 123 -7.99 -10.76 -7.95
CA ASN A 123 -9.08 -11.03 -8.87
C ASN A 123 -8.61 -12.17 -9.78
N GLU A 124 -9.19 -13.35 -9.61
CA GLU A 124 -8.80 -14.52 -10.39
C GLU A 124 -9.09 -14.37 -11.88
N ASN A 125 -9.95 -13.42 -12.24
CA ASN A 125 -10.26 -13.13 -13.63
C ASN A 125 -9.34 -12.07 -14.22
N TYR A 126 -8.43 -11.52 -13.42
CA TYR A 126 -7.51 -10.52 -13.90
C TYR A 126 -6.45 -11.17 -14.80
N GLN A 127 -6.27 -10.62 -15.99
CA GLN A 127 -5.27 -11.09 -16.91
C GLN A 127 -4.28 -9.97 -17.19
N PRO A 128 -3.07 -10.06 -16.61
CA PRO A 128 -2.06 -9.06 -16.88
C PRO A 128 -1.62 -9.14 -18.33
N PRO A 129 -1.13 -8.04 -18.90
CA PRO A 129 -0.62 -8.06 -20.26
C PRO A 129 0.45 -9.13 -20.42
N LEU A 130 0.38 -9.87 -21.53
CA LEU A 130 1.39 -10.88 -21.81
C LEU A 130 2.67 -10.20 -22.26
N LYS A 131 3.77 -10.64 -21.63
CA LYS A 131 5.10 -10.17 -22.00
C LYS A 131 5.91 -11.40 -22.35
N PRO A 132 6.29 -11.57 -23.61
CA PRO A 132 6.94 -12.80 -24.04
C PRO A 132 8.18 -13.18 -23.24
N ALA A 133 8.91 -12.21 -22.76
CA ALA A 133 10.13 -12.45 -22.02
C ALA A 133 9.91 -12.69 -20.53
N THR A 134 8.70 -12.55 -20.05
CA THR A 134 8.42 -12.66 -18.63
C THR A 134 7.86 -14.03 -18.33
N LYS A 135 8.56 -14.79 -17.55
CA LYS A 135 8.12 -16.15 -17.22
C LYS A 135 7.65 -16.30 -15.81
N ASN A 136 8.12 -15.46 -14.96
CA ASN A 136 7.84 -15.62 -13.54
C ASN A 136 6.84 -14.62 -13.11
N ASN A 137 5.72 -14.62 -13.73
CA ASN A 137 4.67 -13.74 -13.31
C ASN A 137 4.26 -14.14 -11.94
N THR A 138 4.48 -13.29 -11.03
CA THR A 138 4.00 -13.53 -9.72
C THR A 138 2.51 -13.62 -9.78
N LYS A 139 2.00 -14.57 -9.12
CA LYS A 139 0.59 -14.80 -9.10
C LYS A 139 -0.03 -14.20 -7.88
N THR A 140 0.26 -13.09 -7.59
CA THR A 140 -0.36 -12.48 -6.41
C THR A 140 -1.38 -11.48 -6.80
#